data_da9082814ecdedfa31ed310532818ae2
#
_entry.id   da9082814ecdedfa31ed310532818ae2
#
_cell.length_a   1.000
_cell.length_b   1.000
_cell.length_c   1.000
_cell.angle_alpha   90.00
_cell.angle_beta   90.00
_cell.angle_gamma   90.00
#
_symmetry.space_group_name_H-M   'P 1'
#
loop_
_entity.id
_entity.type
_entity.pdbx_description
1 polymer ?
#
loop_
_entity_poly.entity_id
_entity_poly.type
_entity_poly.pdbx_seq_one_letter_code
_entity_poly.pdbx_strand_id
1 'polypeptide(L)'
;MQQQLTKQTPEGFLLVGRIDAPEQPKAAVVIVHGLCEHFGRYDYVTQRLLEAGYAVVRFDHRGHGRSMGKKVWYDDRTQIVSDTDLFVEEARAQFPDLPVFMIGHSMGGFGAASYGTAHPGKLDGYVLSGAWTRDHAGLASGAVEQGLDPETYIPNELGDGVCSDPAVGEAYLADPFVIKEFSVALLRAVHAATSGCARRPPISPTGASAARRRRRPGQPAGQHRHVPRSVVG
;
A
#
# COMPACT_ATOMS: atom_id res chain seq x y z
N MET A 1 -10.34 1.93 -19.80
CA MET A 1 -9.49 0.74 -20.04
C MET A 1 -9.58 -0.19 -18.86
N GLN A 2 -9.66 -1.49 -19.09
CA GLN A 2 -9.53 -2.51 -18.05
C GLN A 2 -8.57 -3.57 -18.56
N GLN A 3 -7.49 -3.85 -17.83
CA GLN A 3 -6.47 -4.80 -18.24
C GLN A 3 -6.00 -5.62 -17.04
N GLN A 4 -6.08 -6.94 -17.15
CA GLN A 4 -5.43 -7.86 -16.23
C GLN A 4 -3.95 -7.97 -16.60
N LEU A 5 -3.08 -8.05 -15.61
CA LEU A 5 -1.65 -8.19 -15.82
C LEU A 5 -1.03 -9.19 -14.84
N THR A 6 0.13 -9.68 -15.22
CA THR A 6 0.93 -10.59 -14.42
C THR A 6 2.37 -10.10 -14.42
N LYS A 7 2.99 -10.05 -13.25
CA LYS A 7 4.41 -9.71 -13.09
C LYS A 7 5.15 -10.88 -12.47
N GLN A 8 6.37 -11.10 -12.90
CA GLN A 8 7.23 -12.14 -12.34
C GLN A 8 8.20 -11.54 -11.34
N THR A 9 8.26 -12.11 -10.14
CA THR A 9 9.25 -11.73 -9.14
C THR A 9 10.64 -12.30 -9.50
N PRO A 10 11.73 -11.79 -8.91
CA PRO A 10 13.08 -12.36 -9.12
C PRO A 10 13.17 -13.83 -8.80
N GLU A 11 12.36 -14.33 -7.84
CA GLU A 11 12.31 -15.74 -7.45
C GLU A 11 11.44 -16.60 -8.38
N GLY A 12 10.81 -15.99 -9.40
CA GLY A 12 9.99 -16.70 -10.39
C GLY A 12 8.50 -16.80 -10.09
N PHE A 13 8.00 -16.21 -8.98
CA PHE A 13 6.56 -16.19 -8.67
C PHE A 13 5.81 -15.25 -9.59
N LEU A 14 4.62 -15.65 -10.05
CA LEU A 14 3.74 -14.80 -10.83
C LEU A 14 2.78 -14.07 -9.88
N LEU A 15 2.84 -12.74 -9.90
CA LEU A 15 1.91 -11.87 -9.18
C LEU A 15 0.85 -11.36 -10.13
N VAL A 16 -0.41 -11.47 -9.72
CA VAL A 16 -1.58 -11.07 -10.51
C VAL A 16 -1.99 -9.65 -10.11
N GLY A 17 -2.25 -8.83 -11.10
CA GLY A 17 -2.72 -7.46 -10.90
C GLY A 17 -3.73 -7.05 -11.96
N ARG A 18 -4.20 -5.80 -11.84
CA ARG A 18 -5.14 -5.20 -12.75
C ARG A 18 -4.92 -3.70 -12.85
N ILE A 19 -5.09 -3.19 -14.07
CA ILE A 19 -5.17 -1.76 -14.36
C ILE A 19 -6.60 -1.42 -14.75
N ASP A 20 -7.16 -0.40 -14.11
CA ASP A 20 -8.41 0.24 -14.48
C ASP A 20 -8.12 1.73 -14.74
N ALA A 21 -8.51 2.29 -15.89
CA ALA A 21 -8.26 3.68 -16.21
C ALA A 21 -9.36 4.30 -17.06
N PRO A 22 -9.72 5.60 -16.82
CA PRO A 22 -10.52 6.38 -17.74
C PRO A 22 -9.71 6.68 -19.02
N GLU A 23 -10.33 7.28 -20.03
CA GLU A 23 -9.65 7.60 -21.31
C GLU A 23 -8.49 8.58 -21.12
N GLN A 24 -8.66 9.57 -20.25
CA GLN A 24 -7.66 10.61 -19.98
C GLN A 24 -7.42 10.72 -18.48
N PRO A 25 -6.61 9.82 -17.92
CA PRO A 25 -6.31 9.89 -16.49
C PRO A 25 -5.41 11.09 -16.18
N LYS A 26 -5.63 11.72 -15.03
CA LYS A 26 -4.82 12.85 -14.54
C LYS A 26 -3.64 12.43 -13.68
N ALA A 27 -3.66 11.21 -13.15
CA ALA A 27 -2.60 10.59 -12.39
C ALA A 27 -2.87 9.08 -12.28
N ALA A 28 -1.86 8.30 -11.91
CA ALA A 28 -1.99 6.89 -11.57
C ALA A 28 -1.91 6.68 -10.06
N VAL A 29 -2.69 5.72 -9.55
CA VAL A 29 -2.70 5.32 -8.13
C VAL A 29 -2.42 3.84 -8.04
N VAL A 30 -1.37 3.45 -7.33
CA VAL A 30 -1.08 2.04 -7.00
C VAL A 30 -1.72 1.72 -5.66
N ILE A 31 -2.57 0.68 -5.60
CA ILE A 31 -3.20 0.22 -4.35
C ILE A 31 -2.50 -1.03 -3.85
N VAL A 32 -2.07 -1.00 -2.59
CA VAL A 32 -1.38 -2.08 -1.88
C VAL A 32 -2.28 -2.54 -0.74
N HIS A 33 -2.82 -3.75 -0.87
CA HIS A 33 -3.82 -4.30 0.05
C HIS A 33 -3.22 -4.79 1.39
N GLY A 34 -4.09 -5.06 2.36
CA GLY A 34 -3.72 -5.48 3.70
C GLY A 34 -3.47 -6.98 3.85
N LEU A 35 -3.22 -7.38 5.10
CA LEU A 35 -2.96 -8.76 5.48
C LEU A 35 -4.15 -9.67 5.19
N CYS A 36 -3.88 -10.84 4.61
CA CYS A 36 -4.86 -11.90 4.36
C CYS A 36 -5.99 -11.56 3.38
N GLU A 37 -6.02 -10.36 2.81
CA GLU A 37 -7.02 -9.96 1.84
C GLU A 37 -6.49 -10.01 0.39
N HIS A 38 -7.15 -9.37 -0.55
CA HIS A 38 -6.77 -9.34 -1.95
C HIS A 38 -7.23 -8.04 -2.64
N PHE A 39 -6.70 -7.74 -3.84
CA PHE A 39 -6.98 -6.49 -4.54
C PHE A 39 -8.46 -6.29 -4.90
N GLY A 40 -9.25 -7.37 -5.06
CA GLY A 40 -10.67 -7.29 -5.40
C GLY A 40 -11.52 -6.59 -4.33
N ARG A 41 -11.08 -6.58 -3.08
CA ARG A 41 -11.76 -5.85 -1.98
C ARG A 41 -11.71 -4.33 -2.14
N TYR A 42 -10.89 -3.84 -3.07
CA TYR A 42 -10.74 -2.43 -3.39
C TYR A 42 -11.55 -1.98 -4.62
N ASP A 43 -12.51 -2.80 -5.10
CA ASP A 43 -13.35 -2.45 -6.25
C ASP A 43 -14.12 -1.14 -6.05
N TYR A 44 -14.70 -0.92 -4.87
CA TYR A 44 -15.39 0.33 -4.54
C TYR A 44 -14.44 1.54 -4.58
N VAL A 45 -13.29 1.44 -3.92
CA VAL A 45 -12.28 2.53 -3.91
C VAL A 45 -11.77 2.80 -5.32
N THR A 46 -11.54 1.73 -6.11
CA THR A 46 -11.14 1.84 -7.52
C THR A 46 -12.18 2.60 -8.32
N GLN A 47 -13.46 2.25 -8.20
CA GLN A 47 -14.52 2.95 -8.90
C GLN A 47 -14.55 4.44 -8.56
N ARG A 48 -14.44 4.79 -7.26
CA ARG A 48 -14.41 6.20 -6.82
C ARG A 48 -13.21 6.97 -7.38
N LEU A 49 -12.06 6.32 -7.48
CA LEU A 49 -10.86 6.91 -8.08
C LEU A 49 -11.02 7.11 -9.58
N LEU A 50 -11.61 6.14 -10.31
CA LEU A 50 -11.91 6.25 -11.73
C LEU A 50 -12.86 7.41 -12.02
N GLU A 51 -13.95 7.54 -11.25
CA GLU A 51 -14.90 8.65 -11.33
C GLU A 51 -14.23 10.01 -11.08
N ALA A 52 -13.22 10.02 -10.22
CA ALA A 52 -12.41 11.21 -9.94
C ALA A 52 -11.28 11.44 -10.98
N GLY A 53 -11.19 10.61 -12.05
CA GLY A 53 -10.24 10.79 -13.14
C GLY A 53 -8.84 10.23 -12.87
N TYR A 54 -8.69 9.24 -11.98
CA TYR A 54 -7.42 8.56 -11.74
C TYR A 54 -7.38 7.20 -12.43
N ALA A 55 -6.22 6.81 -12.95
CA ALA A 55 -5.93 5.42 -13.27
C ALA A 55 -5.58 4.67 -11.97
N VAL A 56 -5.95 3.39 -11.89
CA VAL A 56 -5.69 2.55 -10.71
C VAL A 56 -4.95 1.29 -11.13
N VAL A 57 -3.83 1.03 -10.50
CA VAL A 57 -3.07 -0.22 -10.58
C VAL A 57 -3.16 -0.92 -9.24
N ARG A 58 -3.61 -2.15 -9.21
CA ARG A 58 -3.73 -2.94 -7.98
C ARG A 58 -3.32 -4.38 -8.23
N PHE A 59 -2.84 -5.05 -7.21
CA PHE A 59 -2.30 -6.39 -7.32
C PHE A 59 -2.48 -7.20 -6.05
N ASP A 60 -2.44 -8.51 -6.18
CA ASP A 60 -2.37 -9.43 -5.06
C ASP A 60 -0.91 -9.64 -4.65
N HIS A 61 -0.60 -9.44 -3.38
CA HIS A 61 0.69 -9.78 -2.80
C HIS A 61 1.06 -11.24 -3.06
N ARG A 62 2.36 -11.59 -3.03
CA ARG A 62 2.79 -12.98 -3.03
C ARG A 62 2.05 -13.78 -1.95
N GLY A 63 1.61 -14.98 -2.30
CA GLY A 63 0.86 -15.85 -1.40
C GLY A 63 -0.52 -15.36 -0.98
N HIS A 64 -1.09 -14.36 -1.69
CA HIS A 64 -2.44 -13.85 -1.49
C HIS A 64 -3.25 -13.92 -2.78
N GLY A 65 -4.58 -13.93 -2.65
CA GLY A 65 -5.51 -13.84 -3.76
C GLY A 65 -5.22 -14.84 -4.87
N ARG A 66 -4.85 -14.35 -6.05
CA ARG A 66 -4.52 -15.14 -7.25
C ARG A 66 -3.02 -15.20 -7.53
N SER A 67 -2.21 -14.53 -6.74
CA SER A 67 -0.75 -14.51 -6.88
C SER A 67 -0.12 -15.80 -6.35
N MET A 68 0.98 -16.21 -7.01
CA MET A 68 1.80 -17.32 -6.54
C MET A 68 2.62 -16.93 -5.30
N GLY A 69 3.22 -17.93 -4.69
CA GLY A 69 4.07 -17.79 -3.51
C GLY A 69 3.58 -18.64 -2.35
N LYS A 70 4.42 -18.77 -1.33
CA LYS A 70 4.04 -19.44 -0.09
C LYS A 70 2.98 -18.58 0.63
N LYS A 71 1.95 -19.22 1.18
CA LYS A 71 0.78 -18.54 1.76
C LYS A 71 1.19 -17.51 2.81
N VAL A 72 0.84 -16.25 2.60
CA VAL A 72 1.08 -15.10 3.50
C VAL A 72 2.50 -15.12 4.07
N TRP A 73 3.51 -15.23 3.20
CA TRP A 73 4.90 -15.42 3.57
C TRP A 73 5.80 -14.34 2.98
N TYR A 74 6.60 -13.74 3.83
CA TYR A 74 7.74 -12.90 3.44
C TYR A 74 8.94 -13.29 4.29
N ASP A 75 10.11 -13.47 3.66
CA ASP A 75 11.37 -13.70 4.37
C ASP A 75 11.86 -12.42 5.06
N ASP A 76 11.69 -11.30 4.37
CA ASP A 76 11.96 -9.97 4.90
C ASP A 76 11.15 -8.87 4.15
N ARG A 77 11.29 -7.62 4.63
CA ARG A 77 10.57 -6.49 4.06
C ARG A 77 10.99 -6.12 2.63
N THR A 78 12.16 -6.55 2.17
CA THR A 78 12.63 -6.20 0.82
C THR A 78 11.78 -6.87 -0.25
N GLN A 79 11.23 -8.03 0.05
CA GLN A 79 10.33 -8.74 -0.86
C GLN A 79 9.00 -7.97 -1.07
N ILE A 80 8.38 -7.41 -0.03
CA ILE A 80 7.17 -6.60 -0.21
C ILE A 80 7.47 -5.32 -0.99
N VAL A 81 8.67 -4.75 -0.81
CA VAL A 81 9.13 -3.57 -1.55
C VAL A 81 9.36 -3.91 -3.02
N SER A 82 10.09 -5.00 -3.32
CA SER A 82 10.38 -5.41 -4.69
C SER A 82 9.12 -5.82 -5.46
N ASP A 83 8.19 -6.53 -4.81
CA ASP A 83 6.91 -6.89 -5.42
C ASP A 83 6.08 -5.64 -5.76
N THR A 84 6.04 -4.68 -4.84
CA THR A 84 5.34 -3.40 -5.06
C THR A 84 5.98 -2.61 -6.20
N ASP A 85 7.32 -2.63 -6.31
CA ASP A 85 8.05 -1.93 -7.37
C ASP A 85 7.64 -2.41 -8.77
N LEU A 86 7.39 -3.70 -8.96
CA LEU A 86 6.92 -4.25 -10.23
C LEU A 86 5.64 -3.56 -10.74
N PHE A 87 4.74 -3.18 -9.83
CA PHE A 87 3.48 -2.53 -10.17
C PHE A 87 3.59 -1.00 -10.23
N VAL A 88 4.51 -0.41 -9.50
CA VAL A 88 4.86 1.02 -9.65
C VAL A 88 5.53 1.26 -11.00
N GLU A 89 6.47 0.41 -11.40
CA GLU A 89 7.10 0.49 -12.71
C GLU A 89 6.09 0.26 -13.85
N GLU A 90 5.13 -0.66 -13.66
CA GLU A 90 4.04 -0.83 -14.62
C GLU A 90 3.17 0.43 -14.73
N ALA A 91 2.80 1.05 -13.60
CA ALA A 91 2.05 2.30 -13.60
C ALA A 91 2.81 3.40 -14.37
N ARG A 92 4.13 3.49 -14.17
CA ARG A 92 4.99 4.46 -14.88
C ARG A 92 5.11 4.15 -16.36
N ALA A 93 5.19 2.88 -16.73
CA ALA A 93 5.28 2.46 -18.13
C ALA A 93 3.97 2.73 -18.90
N GLN A 94 2.82 2.51 -18.25
CA GLN A 94 1.51 2.76 -18.86
C GLN A 94 1.14 4.25 -18.89
N PHE A 95 1.65 5.03 -17.95
CA PHE A 95 1.33 6.45 -17.77
C PHE A 95 2.60 7.30 -17.55
N PRO A 96 3.50 7.38 -18.55
CA PRO A 96 4.87 7.90 -18.39
C PRO A 96 4.92 9.39 -17.98
N ASP A 97 3.93 10.18 -18.37
CA ASP A 97 3.90 11.63 -18.11
C ASP A 97 3.03 12.01 -16.92
N LEU A 98 2.43 11.04 -16.25
CA LEU A 98 1.52 11.29 -15.15
C LEU A 98 2.19 11.11 -13.78
N PRO A 99 1.74 11.88 -12.77
CA PRO A 99 2.11 11.62 -11.39
C PRO A 99 1.65 10.24 -10.93
N VAL A 100 2.49 9.56 -10.13
CA VAL A 100 2.16 8.25 -9.55
C VAL A 100 2.08 8.35 -8.04
N PHE A 101 0.88 8.04 -7.52
CA PHE A 101 0.58 7.97 -6.10
C PHE A 101 0.43 6.52 -5.63
N MET A 102 0.50 6.31 -4.32
CA MET A 102 0.26 4.99 -3.72
C MET A 102 -0.74 5.10 -2.57
N ILE A 103 -1.63 4.13 -2.45
CA ILE A 103 -2.50 3.93 -1.29
C ILE A 103 -2.16 2.57 -0.69
N GLY A 104 -1.73 2.55 0.57
CA GLY A 104 -1.47 1.31 1.29
C GLY A 104 -2.34 1.19 2.53
N HIS A 105 -3.00 0.03 2.70
CA HIS A 105 -3.85 -0.25 3.85
C HIS A 105 -3.21 -1.31 4.76
N SER A 106 -3.21 -1.09 6.07
CA SER A 106 -2.73 -2.06 7.07
C SER A 106 -1.33 -2.59 6.75
N MET A 107 -1.14 -3.89 6.47
CA MET A 107 0.12 -4.48 5.98
C MET A 107 0.57 -3.82 4.66
N GLY A 108 -0.36 -3.53 3.74
CA GLY A 108 -0.04 -2.76 2.53
C GLY A 108 0.42 -1.34 2.82
N GLY A 109 -0.05 -0.74 3.91
CA GLY A 109 0.47 0.53 4.42
C GLY A 109 1.90 0.43 4.96
N PHE A 110 2.25 -0.68 5.60
CA PHE A 110 3.63 -1.02 5.93
C PHE A 110 4.48 -1.15 4.66
N GLY A 111 3.97 -1.86 3.64
CA GLY A 111 4.62 -1.99 2.33
C GLY A 111 4.85 -0.62 1.67
N ALA A 112 3.82 0.24 1.62
CA ALA A 112 3.90 1.58 1.04
C ALA A 112 4.92 2.48 1.77
N ALA A 113 4.94 2.46 3.10
CA ALA A 113 5.90 3.21 3.90
C ALA A 113 7.33 2.70 3.69
N SER A 114 7.51 1.37 3.62
CA SER A 114 8.79 0.74 3.33
C SER A 114 9.28 1.08 1.92
N TYR A 115 8.37 1.06 0.94
CA TYR A 115 8.66 1.44 -0.44
C TYR A 115 9.10 2.91 -0.55
N GLY A 116 8.35 3.84 0.03
CA GLY A 116 8.70 5.26 0.02
C GLY A 116 10.04 5.57 0.68
N THR A 117 10.43 4.76 1.67
CA THR A 117 11.74 4.85 2.35
C THR A 117 12.87 4.29 1.49
N ALA A 118 12.63 3.17 0.80
CA ALA A 118 13.62 2.51 -0.05
C ALA A 118 13.84 3.25 -1.38
N HIS A 119 12.79 3.88 -1.92
CA HIS A 119 12.79 4.55 -3.21
C HIS A 119 12.35 6.02 -3.10
N PRO A 120 13.12 6.89 -2.41
CA PRO A 120 12.76 8.29 -2.22
C PRO A 120 12.64 9.02 -3.56
N GLY A 121 11.50 9.69 -3.77
CA GLY A 121 11.22 10.45 -5.00
C GLY A 121 10.66 9.62 -6.16
N LYS A 122 10.46 8.32 -6.01
CA LYS A 122 9.81 7.47 -7.02
C LYS A 122 8.29 7.69 -7.09
N LEU A 123 7.68 8.12 -6.00
CA LEU A 123 6.25 8.46 -5.93
C LEU A 123 6.08 9.98 -5.73
N ASP A 124 5.03 10.52 -6.31
CA ASP A 124 4.63 11.91 -6.10
C ASP A 124 3.89 12.11 -4.75
N GLY A 125 3.43 11.04 -4.14
CA GLY A 125 2.87 11.01 -2.80
C GLY A 125 2.24 9.66 -2.47
N TYR A 126 1.91 9.47 -1.18
CA TYR A 126 1.22 8.26 -0.74
C TYR A 126 0.26 8.53 0.42
N VAL A 127 -0.76 7.68 0.52
CA VAL A 127 -1.76 7.65 1.59
C VAL A 127 -1.56 6.36 2.38
N LEU A 128 -1.45 6.48 3.68
CA LEU A 128 -1.34 5.35 4.61
C LEU A 128 -2.66 5.23 5.39
N SER A 129 -3.42 4.18 5.11
CA SER A 129 -4.70 3.89 5.76
C SER A 129 -4.51 2.81 6.81
N GLY A 130 -4.61 3.15 8.10
CA GLY A 130 -4.43 2.21 9.19
C GLY A 130 -3.12 1.41 9.12
N ALA A 131 -2.06 2.05 8.61
CA ALA A 131 -0.81 1.39 8.24
C ALA A 131 -0.12 0.73 9.43
N TRP A 132 0.30 -0.51 9.25
CA TRP A 132 1.02 -1.28 10.29
C TRP A 132 2.50 -0.88 10.37
N THR A 133 2.75 0.40 10.64
CA THR A 133 4.11 0.96 10.77
C THR A 133 4.66 0.86 12.21
N ARG A 134 3.81 0.48 13.15
CA ARG A 134 4.16 0.20 14.56
C ARG A 134 3.36 -1.00 15.03
N ASP A 135 3.99 -1.83 15.85
CA ASP A 135 3.35 -3.02 16.43
C ASP A 135 2.67 -2.71 17.78
N HIS A 136 1.66 -1.84 17.75
CA HIS A 136 0.93 -1.43 18.96
C HIS A 136 0.20 -2.58 19.65
N ALA A 137 -0.30 -3.55 18.88
CA ALA A 137 -1.01 -4.70 19.42
C ALA A 137 -0.08 -5.82 19.90
N GLY A 138 1.23 -5.69 19.67
CA GLY A 138 2.19 -6.71 20.06
C GLY A 138 2.11 -8.02 19.26
N LEU A 139 1.40 -8.01 18.12
CA LEU A 139 1.21 -9.22 17.32
C LEU A 139 2.52 -9.76 16.75
N ALA A 140 3.32 -8.87 16.16
CA ALA A 140 4.59 -9.25 15.56
C ALA A 140 5.68 -9.48 16.62
N SER A 141 5.78 -8.60 17.63
CA SER A 141 6.73 -8.74 18.73
C SER A 141 6.44 -9.97 19.59
N GLY A 142 5.17 -10.26 19.90
CA GLY A 142 4.78 -11.43 20.67
C GLY A 142 5.18 -12.76 20.00
N ALA A 143 5.03 -12.87 18.69
CA ALA A 143 5.46 -14.05 17.95
C ALA A 143 7.00 -14.25 18.01
N VAL A 144 7.77 -13.16 17.97
CA VAL A 144 9.23 -13.18 18.07
C VAL A 144 9.68 -13.51 19.50
N GLU A 145 9.08 -12.86 20.51
CA GLU A 145 9.40 -13.06 21.93
C GLU A 145 9.10 -14.49 22.40
N GLN A 146 8.03 -15.09 21.91
CA GLN A 146 7.69 -16.48 22.16
C GLN A 146 8.57 -17.48 21.40
N GLY A 147 9.44 -17.01 20.50
CA GLY A 147 10.32 -17.88 19.71
C GLY A 147 9.58 -18.81 18.74
N LEU A 148 8.39 -18.41 18.26
CA LEU A 148 7.59 -19.26 17.37
C LEU A 148 8.35 -19.56 16.08
N ASP A 149 8.20 -20.80 15.59
CA ASP A 149 8.78 -21.22 14.32
C ASP A 149 8.19 -20.40 13.16
N PRO A 150 9.02 -19.88 12.23
CA PRO A 150 8.54 -19.16 11.04
C PRO A 150 7.51 -19.95 10.21
N GLU A 151 7.60 -21.28 10.19
CA GLU A 151 6.67 -22.17 9.49
C GLU A 151 5.31 -22.30 10.20
N THR A 152 5.17 -21.79 11.42
CA THR A 152 3.89 -21.78 12.14
C THR A 152 2.92 -20.82 11.47
N TYR A 153 1.66 -21.25 11.36
CA TYR A 153 0.55 -20.41 10.91
C TYR A 153 -0.38 -20.09 12.07
N ILE A 154 -0.76 -18.82 12.16
CA ILE A 154 -1.65 -18.28 13.21
C ILE A 154 -3.01 -17.98 12.58
N PRO A 155 -4.14 -18.34 13.22
CA PRO A 155 -5.47 -18.01 12.71
C PRO A 155 -5.66 -16.52 12.47
N ASN A 156 -6.32 -16.18 11.37
CA ASN A 156 -6.71 -14.81 11.05
C ASN A 156 -8.03 -14.48 11.74
N GLU A 157 -7.96 -13.84 12.88
CA GLU A 157 -9.10 -13.40 13.69
C GLU A 157 -9.46 -11.92 13.47
N LEU A 158 -8.99 -11.32 12.37
CA LEU A 158 -9.19 -9.88 12.10
C LEU A 158 -10.64 -9.52 11.73
N GLY A 159 -11.50 -10.51 11.44
CA GLY A 159 -12.86 -10.27 10.93
C GLY A 159 -13.71 -9.35 11.81
N ASP A 160 -13.64 -9.50 13.12
CA ASP A 160 -14.52 -8.80 14.07
C ASP A 160 -14.09 -7.35 14.37
N GLY A 161 -12.94 -6.91 13.90
CA GLY A 161 -12.38 -5.59 14.26
C GLY A 161 -12.00 -4.70 13.07
N VAL A 162 -12.18 -5.17 11.83
CA VAL A 162 -11.67 -4.47 10.65
C VAL A 162 -12.50 -3.27 10.23
N CYS A 163 -13.79 -3.23 10.59
CA CYS A 163 -14.70 -2.13 10.26
C CYS A 163 -15.80 -2.00 11.30
N SER A 164 -16.28 -0.77 11.53
CA SER A 164 -17.45 -0.50 12.39
C SER A 164 -18.78 -0.89 11.73
N ASP A 165 -18.80 -1.11 10.42
CA ASP A 165 -19.96 -1.62 9.70
C ASP A 165 -19.92 -3.16 9.69
N PRO A 166 -20.89 -3.84 10.35
CA PRO A 166 -20.93 -5.31 10.41
C PRO A 166 -20.97 -5.98 9.04
N ALA A 167 -21.63 -5.36 8.05
CA ALA A 167 -21.73 -5.92 6.70
C ALA A 167 -20.35 -6.07 6.03
N VAL A 168 -19.39 -5.19 6.34
CA VAL A 168 -18.01 -5.29 5.86
C VAL A 168 -17.29 -6.48 6.49
N GLY A 169 -17.51 -6.72 7.80
CA GLY A 169 -16.98 -7.88 8.51
C GLY A 169 -17.54 -9.20 7.96
N GLU A 170 -18.84 -9.27 7.77
CA GLU A 170 -19.53 -10.44 7.18
C GLU A 170 -19.01 -10.74 5.76
N ALA A 171 -18.87 -9.70 4.91
CA ALA A 171 -18.32 -9.85 3.57
C ALA A 171 -16.84 -10.30 3.60
N TYR A 172 -16.05 -9.85 4.58
CA TYR A 172 -14.68 -10.31 4.77
C TYR A 172 -14.61 -11.79 5.14
N LEU A 173 -15.46 -12.24 6.06
CA LEU A 173 -15.48 -13.62 6.52
C LEU A 173 -16.00 -14.59 5.44
N ALA A 174 -16.94 -14.13 4.61
CA ALA A 174 -17.56 -14.92 3.52
C ALA A 174 -16.69 -14.97 2.25
N ASP A 175 -15.71 -14.11 2.11
CA ASP A 175 -14.89 -14.01 0.90
C ASP A 175 -13.92 -15.21 0.79
N PRO A 176 -13.99 -16.01 -0.29
CA PRO A 176 -13.16 -17.19 -0.48
C PRO A 176 -11.69 -16.88 -0.72
N PHE A 177 -11.34 -15.64 -1.12
CA PHE A 177 -9.97 -15.20 -1.31
C PHE A 177 -9.34 -14.60 -0.05
N VAL A 178 -10.13 -14.37 1.00
CA VAL A 178 -9.61 -13.98 2.31
C VAL A 178 -8.99 -15.20 2.98
N ILE A 179 -7.70 -15.10 3.28
CA ILE A 179 -6.92 -16.18 3.86
C ILE A 179 -7.20 -16.26 5.36
N LYS A 180 -7.42 -17.48 5.86
CA LYS A 180 -7.87 -17.73 7.25
C LYS A 180 -6.71 -17.88 8.25
N GLU A 181 -5.47 -17.80 7.79
CA GLU A 181 -4.28 -17.90 8.63
C GLU A 181 -3.09 -17.19 7.97
N PHE A 182 -2.11 -16.77 8.74
CA PHE A 182 -0.89 -16.12 8.25
C PHE A 182 0.35 -16.66 8.95
N SER A 183 1.51 -16.58 8.28
CA SER A 183 2.75 -17.14 8.76
C SER A 183 3.42 -16.29 9.84
N VAL A 184 4.14 -16.95 10.76
CA VAL A 184 5.05 -16.30 11.70
C VAL A 184 6.23 -15.65 10.98
N ALA A 185 6.63 -16.17 9.80
CA ALA A 185 7.67 -15.57 8.98
C ALA A 185 7.32 -14.11 8.61
N LEU A 186 6.08 -13.87 8.16
CA LEU A 186 5.61 -12.51 7.87
C LEU A 186 5.68 -11.61 9.12
N LEU A 187 5.25 -12.12 10.29
CA LEU A 187 5.33 -11.35 11.54
C LEU A 187 6.76 -10.96 11.89
N ARG A 188 7.72 -11.89 11.70
CA ARG A 188 9.15 -11.62 11.90
C ARG A 188 9.68 -10.56 10.94
N ALA A 189 9.29 -10.61 9.66
CA ALA A 189 9.68 -9.62 8.65
C ALA A 189 9.16 -8.21 9.02
N VAL A 190 7.90 -8.10 9.46
CA VAL A 190 7.31 -6.84 9.93
C VAL A 190 7.98 -6.36 11.22
N HIS A 191 8.19 -7.25 12.21
CA HIS A 191 8.85 -6.91 13.47
C HIS A 191 10.26 -6.35 13.25
N ALA A 192 11.07 -7.02 12.44
CA ALA A 192 12.44 -6.61 12.14
C ALA A 192 12.49 -5.19 11.54
N ALA A 193 11.50 -4.83 10.71
CA ALA A 193 11.42 -3.51 10.09
C ALA A 193 10.87 -2.43 11.05
N THR A 194 9.87 -2.74 11.87
CA THR A 194 9.20 -1.77 12.76
C THR A 194 10.02 -1.49 14.01
N SER A 195 10.78 -2.47 14.53
CA SER A 195 11.66 -2.32 15.70
C SER A 195 12.78 -1.29 15.49
N GLY A 196 13.27 -1.14 14.26
CA GLY A 196 14.25 -0.13 13.90
C GLY A 196 13.71 1.30 13.93
N CYS A 197 12.42 1.49 13.66
CA CYS A 197 11.76 2.80 13.68
C CYS A 197 11.53 3.31 15.12
N ALA A 198 11.35 2.42 16.09
CA ALA A 198 11.12 2.79 17.50
C ALA A 198 12.35 3.44 18.16
N ARG A 199 13.55 3.29 17.59
CA ARG A 199 14.81 3.84 18.13
C ARG A 199 15.15 5.26 17.64
N ARG A 200 14.38 5.84 16.71
CA ARG A 200 14.55 7.23 16.32
C ARG A 200 13.75 8.13 17.27
N PRO A 201 14.39 9.15 17.91
CA PRO A 201 13.64 10.11 18.71
C PRO A 201 12.58 10.80 17.84
N PRO A 202 11.43 11.21 18.43
CA PRO A 202 10.42 11.93 17.67
C PRO A 202 11.05 13.16 17.03
N ILE A 203 10.80 13.35 15.73
CA ILE A 203 11.25 14.56 15.03
C ILE A 203 10.58 15.72 15.74
N SER A 204 11.37 16.62 16.32
CA SER A 204 10.87 17.81 17.01
C SER A 204 9.99 18.61 16.05
N PRO A 205 8.82 19.11 16.46
CA PRO A 205 7.88 19.81 15.57
C PRO A 205 8.40 21.13 14.97
N THR A 206 9.61 21.54 15.33
CA THR A 206 10.29 22.74 14.81
C THR A 206 10.94 22.56 13.44
N GLY A 207 10.81 21.39 12.81
CA GLY A 207 11.38 21.12 11.47
C GLY A 207 10.33 20.92 10.40
N ALA A 208 9.32 21.79 10.29
CA ALA A 208 8.52 21.88 9.08
C ALA A 208 9.39 22.43 7.95
N SER A 209 10.19 21.57 7.34
CA SER A 209 10.86 21.84 6.07
C SER A 209 9.78 22.00 5.01
N ALA A 210 9.41 23.24 4.70
CA ALA A 210 8.65 23.54 3.50
C ALA A 210 9.46 23.01 2.32
N ALA A 211 8.97 21.90 1.74
CA ALA A 211 9.55 21.34 0.52
C ALA A 211 9.48 22.46 -0.54
N ARG A 212 10.62 23.11 -0.79
CA ARG A 212 10.77 24.05 -1.89
C ARG A 212 10.51 23.27 -3.17
N ARG A 213 9.36 23.53 -3.80
CA ARG A 213 9.12 23.13 -5.18
C ARG A 213 10.30 23.62 -6.01
N ARG A 214 11.14 22.70 -6.49
CA ARG A 214 12.13 23.03 -7.53
C ARG A 214 11.34 23.40 -8.77
N ARG A 215 11.34 24.71 -9.11
CA ARG A 215 10.80 25.18 -10.40
C ARG A 215 11.60 24.52 -11.51
N ARG A 216 10.92 23.90 -12.45
CA ARG A 216 11.53 23.51 -13.74
C ARG A 216 11.88 24.81 -14.47
N PRO A 217 13.07 24.93 -15.09
CA PRO A 217 13.42 26.10 -15.91
C PRO A 217 12.46 26.13 -17.12
N GLY A 218 11.75 27.24 -17.32
CA GLY A 218 10.98 27.47 -18.54
C GLY A 218 9.50 27.82 -18.39
N GLN A 219 8.94 27.93 -17.17
CA GLN A 219 7.54 28.38 -17.03
C GLN A 219 7.46 29.90 -16.77
N PRO A 220 6.68 30.67 -17.55
CA PRO A 220 6.47 32.10 -17.32
C PRO A 220 5.65 32.35 -16.05
N ALA A 221 5.92 33.47 -15.36
CA ALA A 221 5.26 33.89 -14.14
C ALA A 221 3.76 34.20 -14.40
N GLY A 222 2.88 33.31 -13.89
CA GLY A 222 1.44 33.55 -13.90
C GLY A 222 1.03 34.56 -12.83
N GLN A 223 0.24 35.55 -13.23
CA GLN A 223 -0.33 36.61 -12.39
C GLN A 223 -1.25 36.02 -11.33
N HIS A 224 -1.01 36.36 -10.06
CA HIS A 224 -1.91 36.05 -8.95
C HIS A 224 -3.19 36.87 -9.08
N ARG A 225 -4.33 36.24 -9.37
CA ARG A 225 -5.65 36.86 -9.17
C ARG A 225 -6.01 36.75 -7.68
N HIS A 226 -6.20 37.87 -7.08
CA HIS A 226 -6.74 38.07 -5.73
C HIS A 226 -8.19 37.58 -5.70
N VAL A 227 -8.53 36.63 -4.86
CA VAL A 227 -9.91 36.24 -4.56
C VAL A 227 -10.27 36.84 -3.19
N PRO A 228 -11.30 37.68 -3.07
CA PRO A 228 -11.70 38.24 -1.79
C PRO A 228 -12.40 37.19 -0.92
N ARG A 229 -12.07 37.17 0.37
CA ARG A 229 -12.77 36.38 1.39
C ARG A 229 -14.15 37.00 1.61
N SER A 230 -15.22 36.23 1.33
CA SER A 230 -16.56 36.53 1.84
C SER A 230 -16.69 35.99 3.26
N VAL A 231 -16.97 36.91 4.18
CA VAL A 231 -17.44 36.65 5.55
C VAL A 231 -18.90 36.23 5.43
N VAL A 232 -19.23 35.03 5.97
CA VAL A 232 -20.62 34.64 6.22
C VAL A 232 -20.82 34.62 7.73
N GLY A 233 -21.83 35.39 8.16
CA GLY A 233 -22.31 35.45 9.54
C GLY A 233 -23.11 34.21 9.97
#